data_d7c97c7cc45b254b16f25cefebdb76ad
#
_entry.id   d7c97c7cc45b254b16f25cefebdb76ad
#
_cell.length_a   1.000
_cell.length_b   1.000
_cell.length_c   1.000
_cell.angle_alpha   90.00
_cell.angle_beta   90.00
_cell.angle_gamma   90.00
#
_symmetry.space_group_name_H-M   'P 1'
#
loop_
_entity.id
_entity.type
_entity.pdbx_description
1 polymer ?
#
loop_
_entity_poly.entity_id
_entity_poly.type
_entity_poly.pdbx_seq_one_letter_code
_entity_poly.pdbx_strand_id
1 'polypeptide(L)'
;YRDFIFFLRNKIDIIYFLDFGSFSLIYLDFFLKNNTHSLIAIANKEMIIAGGKPLMNSITKSKNKLIPLDSEHFSLKNSLFNKDIKKILITASGGPFYFSKKKSFKFVNLKEVLTHPKWKMGKNNLIDSSNFINKILEIYEVSIIFNIPISKIDFIISKQAFIHSIVFYNDGIISFNSFKNDMLLTLIYPLTEF
;
A
#
# COMPACT_ATOMS: atom_id res chain seq x y z
N TYR A 1 15.82 3.96 20.94
CA TYR A 1 14.48 3.47 21.32
C TYR A 1 13.79 4.42 22.28
N ARG A 2 14.38 4.72 23.46
CA ARG A 2 13.80 5.64 24.46
C ARG A 2 13.58 7.05 23.91
N ASP A 3 14.53 7.59 23.17
CA ASP A 3 14.46 8.92 22.58
C ASP A 3 13.33 9.06 21.55
N PHE A 4 13.12 8.01 20.74
CA PHE A 4 12.04 8.00 19.76
C PHE A 4 10.65 7.97 20.42
N ILE A 5 10.47 7.17 21.47
CA ILE A 5 9.23 7.15 22.26
C ILE A 5 8.98 8.51 22.93
N PHE A 6 10.02 9.16 23.42
CA PHE A 6 9.91 10.51 23.97
C PHE A 6 9.42 11.50 22.92
N PHE A 7 9.93 11.39 21.68
CA PHE A 7 9.50 12.23 20.56
C PHE A 7 8.01 12.05 20.24
N LEU A 8 7.50 10.82 20.26
CA LEU A 8 6.11 10.51 19.99
C LEU A 8 5.11 11.02 21.05
N ARG A 9 5.58 11.54 22.19
CA ARG A 9 4.72 12.21 23.19
C ARG A 9 4.36 13.64 22.82
N ASN A 10 5.11 14.27 21.92
CA ASN A 10 4.78 15.60 21.43
C ASN A 10 3.61 15.52 20.43
N LYS A 11 2.93 16.67 20.26
CA LYS A 11 1.93 16.78 19.19
C LYS A 11 2.63 16.65 17.84
N ILE A 12 2.18 15.70 17.04
CA ILE A 12 2.71 15.41 15.70
C ILE A 12 1.54 15.51 14.73
N ASP A 13 1.68 16.35 13.73
CA ASP A 13 0.64 16.56 12.74
C ASP A 13 0.66 15.45 11.67
N ILE A 14 1.86 15.03 11.25
CA ILE A 14 2.03 13.93 10.28
C ILE A 14 3.13 13.00 10.75
N ILE A 15 2.88 11.68 10.67
CA ILE A 15 3.89 10.65 10.87
C ILE A 15 3.96 9.76 9.63
N TYR A 16 5.20 9.42 9.20
CA TYR A 16 5.45 8.51 8.09
C TYR A 16 6.06 7.20 8.59
N PHE A 17 5.46 6.08 8.18
CA PHE A 17 6.00 4.73 8.36
C PHE A 17 6.50 4.22 7.01
N LEU A 18 7.81 4.36 6.77
CA LEU A 18 8.48 4.04 5.50
C LEU A 18 9.44 2.84 5.63
N ASP A 19 9.48 2.23 6.78
CA ASP A 19 10.24 1.03 7.08
C ASP A 19 9.53 -0.24 6.60
N PHE A 20 10.02 -1.40 6.98
CA PHE A 20 9.43 -2.71 6.67
C PHE A 20 9.42 -3.61 7.91
N GLY A 21 8.57 -4.64 7.87
CA GLY A 21 8.33 -5.54 8.98
C GLY A 21 7.31 -4.99 9.99
N SER A 22 6.83 -5.85 10.88
CA SER A 22 5.73 -5.52 11.80
C SER A 22 6.17 -4.80 13.09
N PHE A 23 7.47 -4.59 13.28
CA PHE A 23 7.99 -4.03 14.54
C PHE A 23 7.48 -2.61 14.82
N SER A 24 7.24 -1.83 13.78
CA SER A 24 6.74 -0.45 13.89
C SER A 24 5.31 -0.33 14.44
N LEU A 25 4.57 -1.44 14.55
CA LEU A 25 3.30 -1.46 15.26
C LEU A 25 3.41 -0.96 16.70
N ILE A 26 4.53 -1.23 17.38
CA ILE A 26 4.77 -0.76 18.75
C ILE A 26 4.81 0.76 18.81
N TYR A 27 5.45 1.39 17.83
CA TYR A 27 5.53 2.85 17.72
C TYR A 27 4.19 3.46 17.35
N LEU A 28 3.46 2.83 16.42
CA LEU A 28 2.15 3.29 16.03
C LEU A 28 1.14 3.19 17.19
N ASP A 29 1.13 2.10 17.96
CA ASP A 29 0.28 1.97 19.15
C ASP A 29 0.57 3.08 20.16
N PHE A 30 1.84 3.35 20.41
CA PHE A 30 2.25 4.43 21.30
C PHE A 30 1.84 5.82 20.76
N PHE A 31 2.01 6.04 19.45
CA PHE A 31 1.60 7.27 18.78
C PHE A 31 0.09 7.50 18.91
N LEU A 32 -0.73 6.47 18.66
CA LEU A 32 -2.20 6.54 18.73
C LEU A 32 -2.73 6.86 20.13
N LYS A 33 -1.98 6.49 21.18
CA LYS A 33 -2.34 6.82 22.58
C LYS A 33 -2.06 8.27 22.94
N ASN A 34 -1.16 8.95 22.22
CA ASN A 34 -0.67 10.29 22.56
C ASN A 34 -1.07 11.36 21.53
N ASN A 35 -1.51 10.96 20.32
CA ASN A 35 -1.83 11.87 19.24
C ASN A 35 -3.22 11.61 18.67
N THR A 36 -3.93 12.69 18.40
CA THR A 36 -5.26 12.69 17.78
C THR A 36 -5.32 13.72 16.66
N HIS A 37 -6.17 13.48 15.66
CA HIS A 37 -6.35 14.36 14.50
C HIS A 37 -5.07 14.53 13.65
N SER A 38 -4.20 13.54 13.69
CA SER A 38 -2.96 13.49 12.92
C SER A 38 -3.14 12.67 11.64
N LEU A 39 -2.26 12.91 10.67
CA LEU A 39 -2.15 12.08 9.48
C LEU A 39 -1.11 10.97 9.71
N ILE A 40 -1.48 9.74 9.37
CA ILE A 40 -0.62 8.57 9.47
C ILE A 40 -0.38 8.06 8.06
N ALA A 41 0.78 8.37 7.51
CA ALA A 41 1.19 7.99 6.16
C ALA A 41 1.99 6.68 6.22
N ILE A 42 1.46 5.60 5.61
CA ILE A 42 2.04 4.25 5.74
C ILE A 42 2.37 3.67 4.37
N ALA A 43 3.64 3.24 4.21
CA ALA A 43 4.12 2.41 3.12
C ALA A 43 4.43 0.96 3.56
N ASN A 44 4.38 0.69 4.86
CA ASN A 44 4.75 -0.58 5.47
C ASN A 44 3.59 -1.58 5.42
N LYS A 45 3.64 -2.51 4.45
CA LYS A 45 2.61 -3.53 4.20
C LYS A 45 2.47 -4.50 5.37
N GLU A 46 3.59 -4.97 5.88
CA GLU A 46 3.63 -5.98 6.95
C GLU A 46 2.99 -5.43 8.22
N MET A 47 3.15 -4.14 8.50
CA MET A 47 2.53 -3.48 9.63
C MET A 47 1.00 -3.45 9.51
N ILE A 48 0.47 -3.11 8.33
CA ILE A 48 -0.98 -3.10 8.08
C ILE A 48 -1.54 -4.52 8.21
N ILE A 49 -0.89 -5.52 7.61
CA ILE A 49 -1.35 -6.91 7.61
C ILE A 49 -1.31 -7.49 9.03
N ALA A 50 -0.20 -7.30 9.75
CA ALA A 50 -0.05 -7.79 11.11
C ALA A 50 -1.00 -7.11 12.11
N GLY A 51 -1.25 -5.80 11.93
CA GLY A 51 -2.18 -5.03 12.76
C GLY A 51 -3.64 -5.30 12.46
N GLY A 52 -3.96 -5.60 11.21
CA GLY A 52 -5.30 -5.98 10.75
C GLY A 52 -6.42 -5.02 11.13
N LYS A 53 -7.64 -5.55 11.27
CA LYS A 53 -8.81 -4.77 11.71
C LYS A 53 -8.65 -4.10 13.08
N PRO A 54 -8.01 -4.71 14.09
CA PRO A 54 -7.75 -4.03 15.38
C PRO A 54 -6.97 -2.73 15.20
N LEU A 55 -5.95 -2.70 14.34
CA LEU A 55 -5.20 -1.50 14.04
C LEU A 55 -6.09 -0.41 13.42
N MET A 56 -6.88 -0.76 12.40
CA MET A 56 -7.80 0.18 11.74
C MET A 56 -8.81 0.78 12.72
N ASN A 57 -9.36 -0.04 13.61
CA ASN A 57 -10.25 0.41 14.68
C ASN A 57 -9.55 1.39 15.65
N SER A 58 -8.30 1.14 15.99
CA SER A 58 -7.51 2.01 16.88
C SER A 58 -7.23 3.36 16.23
N ILE A 59 -6.87 3.37 14.92
CA ILE A 59 -6.67 4.60 14.15
C ILE A 59 -7.96 5.44 14.11
N THR A 60 -9.09 4.79 13.83
CA THR A 60 -10.39 5.48 13.79
C THR A 60 -10.80 6.03 15.16
N LYS A 61 -10.64 5.24 16.23
CA LYS A 61 -10.98 5.66 17.61
C LYS A 61 -10.14 6.85 18.07
N SER A 62 -8.88 6.92 17.68
CA SER A 62 -7.99 8.04 17.98
C SER A 62 -8.24 9.28 17.12
N LYS A 63 -9.23 9.25 16.21
CA LYS A 63 -9.56 10.32 15.27
C LYS A 63 -8.39 10.71 14.33
N ASN A 64 -7.43 9.83 14.17
CA ASN A 64 -6.35 9.99 13.20
C ASN A 64 -6.81 9.51 11.82
N LYS A 65 -6.18 10.02 10.76
CA LYS A 65 -6.50 9.68 9.37
C LYS A 65 -5.36 8.88 8.75
N LEU A 66 -5.65 7.69 8.26
CA LEU A 66 -4.69 6.88 7.51
C LEU A 66 -4.59 7.37 6.07
N ILE A 67 -3.36 7.52 5.58
CA ILE A 67 -3.04 7.77 4.17
C ILE A 67 -2.13 6.64 3.70
N PRO A 68 -2.62 5.72 2.87
CA PRO A 68 -1.77 4.70 2.28
C PRO A 68 -0.86 5.32 1.22
N LEU A 69 0.43 5.00 1.28
CA LEU A 69 1.45 5.53 0.37
C LEU A 69 1.77 4.60 -0.80
N ASP A 70 1.39 3.31 -0.69
CA ASP A 70 1.48 2.39 -1.81
C ASP A 70 0.63 2.90 -2.99
N SER A 71 1.15 2.84 -4.21
CA SER A 71 0.53 3.49 -5.38
C SER A 71 -0.86 2.95 -5.70
N GLU A 72 -1.08 1.66 -5.55
CA GLU A 72 -2.35 1.00 -5.79
C GLU A 72 -3.39 1.40 -4.76
N HIS A 73 -3.01 1.45 -3.48
CA HIS A 73 -3.89 1.86 -2.39
C HIS A 73 -4.20 3.36 -2.43
N PHE A 74 -3.21 4.18 -2.75
CA PHE A 74 -3.38 5.61 -2.96
C PHE A 74 -4.35 5.90 -4.12
N SER A 75 -4.17 5.20 -5.25
CA SER A 75 -5.09 5.26 -6.39
C SER A 75 -6.51 4.88 -5.96
N LEU A 76 -6.65 3.78 -5.23
CA LEU A 76 -7.94 3.28 -4.76
C LEU A 76 -8.62 4.28 -3.81
N LYS A 77 -7.89 4.85 -2.84
CA LYS A 77 -8.42 5.90 -1.94
C LYS A 77 -9.09 7.04 -2.70
N ASN A 78 -8.50 7.44 -3.84
CA ASN A 78 -8.98 8.54 -4.65
C ASN A 78 -10.02 8.12 -5.72
N SER A 79 -10.30 6.82 -5.84
CA SER A 79 -11.26 6.27 -6.83
C SER A 79 -12.51 5.66 -6.18
N LEU A 80 -12.54 5.55 -4.85
CA LEU A 80 -13.68 4.98 -4.12
C LEU A 80 -14.80 6.00 -3.98
N PHE A 81 -16.00 5.62 -4.42
CA PHE A 81 -17.25 6.33 -4.16
C PHE A 81 -18.06 5.60 -3.09
N ASN A 82 -18.99 6.30 -2.45
CA ASN A 82 -19.93 5.68 -1.51
C ASN A 82 -21.04 4.95 -2.29
N LYS A 83 -20.66 3.83 -2.93
CA LYS A 83 -21.53 2.99 -3.77
C LYS A 83 -21.19 1.51 -3.55
N ASP A 84 -22.13 0.63 -3.93
CA ASP A 84 -21.89 -0.82 -3.82
C ASP A 84 -20.85 -1.30 -4.83
N ILE A 85 -19.72 -1.79 -4.29
CA ILE A 85 -18.59 -2.27 -5.06
C ILE A 85 -18.84 -3.69 -5.54
N LYS A 86 -18.81 -3.88 -6.86
CA LYS A 86 -18.86 -5.19 -7.50
C LYS A 86 -17.51 -5.90 -7.46
N LYS A 87 -16.45 -5.23 -7.94
CA LYS A 87 -15.09 -5.77 -8.01
C LYS A 87 -14.04 -4.65 -7.99
N ILE A 88 -12.88 -4.94 -7.43
CA ILE A 88 -11.69 -4.10 -7.52
C ILE A 88 -10.60 -4.88 -8.25
N LEU A 89 -9.92 -4.21 -9.16
CA LEU A 89 -8.68 -4.69 -9.77
C LEU A 89 -7.54 -3.76 -9.40
N ILE A 90 -6.52 -4.28 -8.74
CA ILE A 90 -5.23 -3.58 -8.61
C ILE A 90 -4.31 -4.01 -9.73
N THR A 91 -3.38 -3.17 -10.15
CA THR A 91 -2.52 -3.49 -11.28
C THR A 91 -1.14 -3.97 -10.84
N ALA A 92 -0.54 -4.83 -11.64
CA ALA A 92 0.84 -5.27 -11.48
C ALA A 92 1.61 -4.96 -12.75
N SER A 93 2.84 -4.48 -12.64
CA SER A 93 3.71 -4.22 -13.80
C SER A 93 4.20 -5.50 -14.51
N GLY A 94 4.07 -6.65 -13.86
CA GLY A 94 4.45 -7.97 -14.37
C GLY A 94 5.83 -8.46 -13.85
N GLY A 95 6.59 -7.59 -13.19
CA GLY A 95 7.90 -7.95 -12.64
C GLY A 95 8.98 -8.26 -13.69
N PRO A 96 10.18 -8.65 -13.26
CA PRO A 96 11.34 -8.83 -14.16
C PRO A 96 11.19 -10.02 -15.12
N PHE A 97 10.36 -11.02 -14.78
CA PHE A 97 10.22 -12.24 -15.56
C PHE A 97 9.05 -12.25 -16.53
N TYR A 98 8.21 -11.24 -16.51
CA TYR A 98 7.02 -11.19 -17.36
C TYR A 98 7.33 -11.29 -18.87
N PHE A 99 8.44 -10.74 -19.30
CA PHE A 99 8.92 -10.81 -20.68
C PHE A 99 9.99 -11.88 -20.89
N SER A 100 10.30 -12.65 -19.86
CA SER A 100 11.36 -13.65 -19.96
C SER A 100 10.95 -14.77 -20.88
N LYS A 101 11.80 -15.07 -21.87
CA LYS A 101 11.68 -16.25 -22.73
C LYS A 101 12.25 -17.52 -22.06
N LYS A 102 12.64 -17.44 -20.76
CA LYS A 102 13.17 -18.60 -20.04
C LYS A 102 12.11 -19.71 -19.94
N LYS A 103 12.44 -20.91 -20.39
CA LYS A 103 11.61 -22.09 -20.24
C LYS A 103 11.61 -22.66 -18.81
N SER A 104 12.57 -22.25 -17.97
CA SER A 104 12.69 -22.68 -16.58
C SER A 104 13.27 -21.58 -15.70
N PHE A 105 12.69 -21.41 -14.53
CA PHE A 105 13.15 -20.49 -13.49
C PHE A 105 14.07 -21.13 -12.46
N LYS A 106 14.44 -22.42 -12.65
CA LYS A 106 15.27 -23.21 -11.74
C LYS A 106 16.65 -22.57 -11.48
N PHE A 107 17.16 -21.81 -12.44
CA PHE A 107 18.51 -21.19 -12.38
C PHE A 107 18.46 -19.65 -12.36
N VAL A 108 17.39 -19.07 -11.83
CA VAL A 108 17.29 -17.62 -11.63
C VAL A 108 18.24 -17.21 -10.54
N ASN A 109 19.06 -16.17 -10.80
CA ASN A 109 19.96 -15.62 -9.81
C ASN A 109 19.39 -14.32 -9.19
N LEU A 110 19.95 -13.93 -8.04
CA LEU A 110 19.47 -12.76 -7.30
C LEU A 110 19.58 -11.47 -8.11
N LYS A 111 20.59 -11.31 -8.96
CA LYS A 111 20.77 -10.11 -9.80
C LYS A 111 19.58 -9.93 -10.77
N GLU A 112 19.08 -11.03 -11.35
CA GLU A 112 17.93 -11.01 -12.24
C GLU A 112 16.63 -10.65 -11.47
N VAL A 113 16.47 -11.17 -10.26
CA VAL A 113 15.32 -10.87 -9.38
C VAL A 113 15.30 -9.39 -8.98
N LEU A 114 16.46 -8.79 -8.72
CA LEU A 114 16.60 -7.40 -8.31
C LEU A 114 16.46 -6.40 -9.47
N THR A 115 16.18 -6.85 -10.69
CA THR A 115 15.95 -5.99 -11.85
C THR A 115 14.45 -5.77 -12.03
N HIS A 116 13.98 -4.53 -11.87
CA HIS A 116 12.57 -4.19 -12.11
C HIS A 116 12.43 -3.23 -13.29
N PRO A 117 11.51 -3.48 -14.26
CA PRO A 117 11.43 -2.71 -15.50
C PRO A 117 10.87 -1.29 -15.33
N LYS A 118 10.13 -1.01 -14.27
CA LYS A 118 9.38 0.25 -14.07
C LYS A 118 9.70 1.00 -12.79
N TRP A 119 9.99 0.29 -11.70
CA TRP A 119 10.13 0.89 -10.37
C TRP A 119 11.55 0.74 -9.83
N LYS A 120 12.03 1.80 -9.18
CA LYS A 120 13.22 1.74 -8.30
C LYS A 120 12.71 1.52 -6.88
N MET A 121 12.83 0.31 -6.37
CA MET A 121 12.28 -0.10 -5.07
C MET A 121 13.37 -0.70 -4.19
N GLY A 122 13.09 -0.82 -2.88
CA GLY A 122 13.94 -1.57 -1.96
C GLY A 122 14.06 -3.06 -2.34
N LYS A 123 15.12 -3.72 -1.90
CA LYS A 123 15.44 -5.11 -2.26
C LYS A 123 14.28 -6.08 -1.98
N ASN A 124 13.61 -5.95 -0.84
CA ASN A 124 12.49 -6.82 -0.46
C ASN A 124 11.33 -6.69 -1.45
N ASN A 125 10.90 -5.46 -1.75
CA ASN A 125 9.83 -5.21 -2.71
C ASN A 125 10.18 -5.71 -4.12
N LEU A 126 11.46 -5.67 -4.52
CA LEU A 126 11.93 -6.24 -5.79
C LEU A 126 11.77 -7.77 -5.82
N ILE A 127 12.14 -8.44 -4.72
CA ILE A 127 11.99 -9.89 -4.58
C ILE A 127 10.49 -10.26 -4.64
N ASP A 128 9.66 -9.58 -3.87
CA ASP A 128 8.23 -9.86 -3.77
C ASP A 128 7.48 -9.57 -5.08
N SER A 129 7.90 -8.54 -5.83
CA SER A 129 7.32 -8.25 -7.14
C SER A 129 7.70 -9.26 -8.21
N SER A 130 8.83 -9.98 -8.04
CA SER A 130 9.29 -10.99 -9.00
C SER A 130 8.42 -12.25 -9.04
N ASN A 131 7.67 -12.54 -7.98
CA ASN A 131 6.84 -13.73 -7.80
C ASN A 131 5.39 -13.42 -7.40
N PHE A 132 4.95 -12.17 -7.53
CA PHE A 132 3.62 -11.66 -7.16
C PHE A 132 3.26 -11.69 -5.67
N ILE A 133 4.16 -12.05 -4.76
CA ILE A 133 3.91 -11.94 -3.31
C ILE A 133 3.55 -10.50 -2.94
N ASN A 134 4.24 -9.50 -3.49
CA ASN A 134 3.88 -8.09 -3.30
C ASN A 134 2.39 -7.84 -3.61
N LYS A 135 1.88 -8.39 -4.69
CA LYS A 135 0.49 -8.19 -5.10
C LYS A 135 -0.51 -8.92 -4.20
N ILE A 136 -0.13 -10.08 -3.67
CA ILE A 136 -0.92 -10.79 -2.66
C ILE A 136 -1.01 -9.97 -1.38
N LEU A 137 0.11 -9.42 -0.90
CA LEU A 137 0.13 -8.54 0.27
C LEU A 137 -0.76 -7.31 0.05
N GLU A 138 -0.69 -6.67 -1.09
CA GLU A 138 -1.53 -5.52 -1.44
C GLU A 138 -3.03 -5.85 -1.45
N ILE A 139 -3.44 -7.04 -1.90
CA ILE A 139 -4.83 -7.49 -1.81
C ILE A 139 -5.31 -7.55 -0.36
N TYR A 140 -4.48 -8.10 0.54
CA TYR A 140 -4.78 -8.12 1.96
C TYR A 140 -4.87 -6.72 2.57
N GLU A 141 -3.95 -5.83 2.21
CA GLU A 141 -3.98 -4.44 2.67
C GLU A 141 -5.24 -3.71 2.20
N VAL A 142 -5.63 -3.83 0.91
CA VAL A 142 -6.88 -3.26 0.40
C VAL A 142 -8.07 -3.74 1.23
N SER A 143 -8.13 -5.05 1.52
CA SER A 143 -9.19 -5.63 2.33
C SER A 143 -9.24 -5.02 3.74
N ILE A 144 -8.08 -4.81 4.37
CA ILE A 144 -7.96 -4.28 5.73
C ILE A 144 -8.25 -2.78 5.76
N ILE A 145 -7.59 -2.00 4.92
CA ILE A 145 -7.66 -0.52 4.92
C ILE A 145 -9.07 -0.05 4.55
N PHE A 146 -9.67 -0.64 3.52
CA PHE A 146 -10.95 -0.19 2.98
C PHE A 146 -12.13 -1.03 3.45
N ASN A 147 -11.89 -2.05 4.31
CA ASN A 147 -12.90 -2.99 4.81
C ASN A 147 -13.70 -3.66 3.67
N ILE A 148 -13.03 -4.07 2.60
CA ILE A 148 -13.61 -4.70 1.42
C ILE A 148 -13.32 -6.20 1.47
N PRO A 149 -14.31 -7.09 1.23
CA PRO A 149 -14.08 -8.53 1.19
C PRO A 149 -13.01 -8.92 0.16
N ILE A 150 -12.09 -9.79 0.52
CA ILE A 150 -11.01 -10.27 -0.39
C ILE A 150 -11.60 -10.87 -1.67
N SER A 151 -12.77 -11.52 -1.59
CA SER A 151 -13.47 -12.09 -2.75
C SER A 151 -13.87 -11.07 -3.83
N LYS A 152 -13.90 -9.79 -3.49
CA LYS A 152 -14.15 -8.69 -4.44
C LYS A 152 -12.86 -8.08 -5.01
N ILE A 153 -11.68 -8.50 -4.55
CA ILE A 153 -10.39 -7.92 -4.94
C ILE A 153 -9.58 -8.92 -5.75
N ASP A 154 -9.05 -8.46 -6.87
CA ASP A 154 -8.21 -9.26 -7.76
C ASP A 154 -7.12 -8.37 -8.37
N PHE A 155 -6.21 -8.90 -9.17
CA PHE A 155 -5.21 -8.11 -9.85
C PHE A 155 -5.11 -8.45 -11.34
N ILE A 156 -4.62 -7.48 -12.11
CA ILE A 156 -4.31 -7.65 -13.54
C ILE A 156 -2.91 -7.12 -13.84
N ILE A 157 -2.30 -7.66 -14.88
CA ILE A 157 -1.01 -7.16 -15.35
C ILE A 157 -1.23 -5.99 -16.30
N SER A 158 -0.71 -4.82 -15.92
CA SER A 158 -0.67 -3.60 -16.73
C SER A 158 0.78 -3.19 -17.01
N LYS A 159 1.24 -3.47 -18.22
CA LYS A 159 2.65 -3.21 -18.62
C LYS A 159 3.05 -1.74 -18.53
N GLN A 160 2.11 -0.85 -18.77
CA GLN A 160 2.32 0.60 -18.72
C GLN A 160 2.46 1.09 -17.27
N ALA A 161 1.84 0.37 -16.32
CA ALA A 161 1.76 0.73 -14.90
C ALA A 161 1.28 2.18 -14.68
N PHE A 162 0.37 2.66 -15.53
CA PHE A 162 -0.17 4.02 -15.51
C PHE A 162 -1.48 4.11 -14.73
N ILE A 163 -2.31 3.08 -14.83
CA ILE A 163 -3.49 2.88 -13.99
C ILE A 163 -3.07 1.94 -12.86
N HIS A 164 -3.33 2.33 -11.61
CA HIS A 164 -2.91 1.58 -10.43
C HIS A 164 -4.04 0.75 -9.82
N SER A 165 -5.29 1.24 -9.93
CA SER A 165 -6.47 0.49 -9.51
C SER A 165 -7.69 0.82 -10.37
N ILE A 166 -8.64 -0.11 -10.46
CA ILE A 166 -9.92 0.05 -11.15
C ILE A 166 -11.01 -0.48 -10.23
N VAL A 167 -12.06 0.29 -10.04
CA VAL A 167 -13.23 -0.07 -9.23
C VAL A 167 -14.44 -0.22 -10.14
N PHE A 168 -15.08 -1.37 -10.08
CA PHE A 168 -16.33 -1.66 -10.76
C PHE A 168 -17.47 -1.62 -9.74
N TYR A 169 -18.51 -0.87 -10.03
CA TYR A 169 -19.71 -0.75 -9.19
C TYR A 169 -20.87 -1.55 -9.76
N ASN A 170 -21.84 -1.92 -8.92
CA ASN A 170 -23.00 -2.70 -9.35
C ASN A 170 -23.95 -1.89 -10.26
N ASP A 171 -23.92 -0.58 -10.20
CA ASP A 171 -24.68 0.32 -11.08
C ASP A 171 -24.05 0.49 -12.48
N GLY A 172 -22.95 -0.21 -12.77
CA GLY A 172 -22.24 -0.17 -14.05
C GLY A 172 -21.19 0.94 -14.15
N ILE A 173 -21.04 1.79 -13.13
CA ILE A 173 -19.96 2.80 -13.12
C ILE A 173 -18.61 2.11 -12.92
N ILE A 174 -17.60 2.62 -13.63
CA ILE A 174 -16.20 2.22 -13.48
C ILE A 174 -15.43 3.47 -13.07
N SER A 175 -14.69 3.37 -11.98
CA SER A 175 -13.80 4.42 -11.50
C SER A 175 -12.34 3.95 -11.50
N PHE A 176 -11.44 4.81 -11.87
CA PHE A 176 -10.00 4.56 -11.76
C PHE A 176 -9.26 5.88 -11.58
N ASN A 177 -8.06 5.79 -11.03
CA ASN A 177 -7.14 6.90 -10.94
C ASN A 177 -5.84 6.51 -11.64
N SER A 178 -5.26 7.44 -12.39
CA SER A 178 -4.02 7.23 -13.10
C SER A 178 -3.04 8.36 -12.79
N PHE A 179 -1.80 8.00 -12.53
CA PHE A 179 -0.72 8.96 -12.33
C PHE A 179 0.62 8.33 -12.75
N LYS A 180 1.62 9.18 -12.89
CA LYS A 180 2.95 8.76 -13.29
C LYS A 180 3.56 7.82 -12.23
N ASN A 181 4.36 6.84 -12.69
CA ASN A 181 5.08 5.89 -11.83
C ASN A 181 6.19 6.58 -11.02
N ASP A 182 5.77 7.45 -10.10
CA ASP A 182 6.64 8.22 -9.23
C ASP A 182 6.02 8.27 -7.82
N MET A 183 6.73 7.70 -6.85
CA MET A 183 6.30 7.69 -5.46
C MET A 183 6.27 9.10 -4.82
N LEU A 184 6.87 10.10 -5.48
CA LEU A 184 6.89 11.46 -4.96
C LEU A 184 5.48 12.01 -4.74
N LEU A 185 4.55 11.70 -5.66
CA LEU A 185 3.15 12.12 -5.53
C LEU A 185 2.53 11.59 -4.22
N THR A 186 2.68 10.30 -3.96
CA THR A 186 2.09 9.66 -2.76
C THR A 186 2.76 10.14 -1.47
N LEU A 187 4.07 10.45 -1.52
CA LEU A 187 4.83 10.95 -0.38
C LEU A 187 4.53 12.42 -0.05
N ILE A 188 4.26 13.26 -1.05
CA ILE A 188 3.95 14.68 -0.84
C ILE A 188 2.47 14.87 -0.48
N TYR A 189 1.58 14.03 -0.98
CA TYR A 189 0.14 14.18 -0.78
C TYR A 189 -0.29 14.39 0.69
N PRO A 190 0.25 13.68 1.70
CA PRO A 190 -0.10 13.95 3.09
C PRO A 190 0.15 15.40 3.52
N LEU A 191 1.14 16.09 2.93
CA LEU A 191 1.44 17.49 3.22
C LEU A 191 0.38 18.46 2.66
N THR A 192 -0.42 18.04 1.69
CA THR A 192 -1.49 18.86 1.08
C THR A 192 -2.85 18.66 1.76
N GLU A 193 -2.96 17.72 2.68
CA GLU A 193 -4.17 17.41 3.44
C GLU A 193 -4.27 18.25 4.75
N PHE A 194 -3.35 19.18 4.96
CA PHE A 194 -3.30 20.14 6.07
C PHE A 194 -4.07 21.41 5.78
#